data_2ebbc0725c166790cdea82163c4c7521
#
_entry.id   2ebbc0725c166790cdea82163c4c7521
#
_cell.length_a   1.000
_cell.length_b   1.000
_cell.length_c   1.000
_cell.angle_alpha   90.00
_cell.angle_beta   90.00
_cell.angle_gamma   90.00
#
_symmetry.space_group_name_H-M   'P 1'
#
loop_
_entity.id
_entity.type
_entity.pdbx_description
1 polymer ?
#
loop_
_entity_poly.entity_id
_entity_poly.type
_entity_poly.pdbx_seq_one_letter_code
_entity_poly.pdbx_strand_id
1 'polypeptide(L)'
;MRCRTLARELRRRGAEIGFVCRQQPGDLIEMLRQEFQVLSLPPLAAAASSSSLEGRALYGAWLGFSQQQDAEDCLSALAKAGISSAQWLVVDHYGLDASWERAMREGLGSEPPPQLLVIDDLADRSHICDLLLDQNFFGAATQQRYGGLVPAQCRQLLGPQYALLGPEYALLHPLVPPRTELRRVLVFFGGVDHDNFTGRTLEALLNPKFAHLAVDVVLGLQSPHFQSVASLVAQRPNTTLHGPQPSLAVLIARADLAIGAGGATTWERACLGLPSLVVAIAANQLPFAQCLDQAGHLQLLGVAGEISVTQLRQAFAEALQVASVGSGHCLTDGWGTSRLASALLGLDHPIRLRLVAPGDEALLLRWANDPAVRASSFSTQPIQSEDHHSWFEAGLSNPERLQLVPLDQSNCPIGQIRFDRIDGLASIDI
;
A
#
# COMPACT_ATOMS: atom_id res chain seq x y z
N MET A 1 0.39 -10.14 0.61
CA MET A 1 1.21 -9.14 1.36
C MET A 1 0.32 -8.08 2.03
N ARG A 2 -0.70 -7.52 1.37
CA ARG A 2 -1.57 -6.46 1.94
C ARG A 2 -2.26 -6.90 3.24
N CYS A 3 -2.78 -8.12 3.35
CA CYS A 3 -3.35 -8.63 4.59
C CYS A 3 -2.34 -8.77 5.74
N ARG A 4 -1.06 -9.13 5.44
CA ARG A 4 0.00 -9.18 6.45
C ARG A 4 0.28 -7.78 7.03
N THR A 5 0.29 -6.76 6.18
CA THR A 5 0.47 -5.36 6.58
C THR A 5 -0.66 -4.91 7.52
N LEU A 6 -1.91 -5.18 7.15
CA LEU A 6 -3.07 -4.91 7.99
C LEU A 6 -3.01 -5.68 9.32
N ALA A 7 -2.69 -6.96 9.28
CA ALA A 7 -2.58 -7.82 10.45
C ALA A 7 -1.54 -7.32 11.46
N ARG A 8 -0.39 -6.86 10.97
CA ARG A 8 0.65 -6.26 11.84
C ARG A 8 0.15 -5.01 12.55
N GLU A 9 -0.55 -4.13 11.83
CA GLU A 9 -1.10 -2.91 12.41
C GLU A 9 -2.21 -3.20 13.42
N LEU A 10 -3.11 -4.12 13.13
CA LEU A 10 -4.15 -4.54 14.06
C LEU A 10 -3.56 -5.17 15.33
N ARG A 11 -2.56 -6.07 15.18
CA ARG A 11 -1.86 -6.67 16.32
C ARG A 11 -1.15 -5.63 17.16
N ARG A 12 -0.50 -4.64 16.54
CA ARG A 12 0.13 -3.50 17.24
C ARG A 12 -0.88 -2.73 18.09
N ARG A 13 -2.15 -2.71 17.68
CA ARG A 13 -3.27 -2.08 18.41
C ARG A 13 -3.98 -3.03 19.39
N GLY A 14 -3.45 -4.23 19.60
CA GLY A 14 -3.95 -5.17 20.61
C GLY A 14 -4.96 -6.19 20.10
N ALA A 15 -5.22 -6.29 18.78
CA ALA A 15 -6.10 -7.32 18.23
C ALA A 15 -5.38 -8.67 18.13
N GLU A 16 -6.11 -9.75 18.38
CA GLU A 16 -5.67 -11.12 18.09
C GLU A 16 -5.93 -11.44 16.62
N ILE A 17 -4.93 -11.97 15.93
CA ILE A 17 -4.98 -12.22 14.49
C ILE A 17 -4.64 -13.67 14.18
N GLY A 18 -5.50 -14.31 13.40
CA GLY A 18 -5.27 -15.62 12.79
C GLY A 18 -5.46 -15.57 11.28
N PHE A 19 -4.79 -16.44 10.58
CA PHE A 19 -4.95 -16.65 9.14
C PHE A 19 -5.48 -18.03 8.85
N VAL A 20 -6.39 -18.13 7.87
CA VAL A 20 -6.76 -19.39 7.24
C VAL A 20 -6.25 -19.34 5.81
N CYS A 21 -5.38 -20.25 5.44
CA CYS A 21 -4.73 -20.27 4.14
C CYS A 21 -4.74 -21.66 3.54
N ARG A 22 -5.09 -21.79 2.26
CA ARG A 22 -4.98 -23.05 1.54
C ARG A 22 -3.57 -23.23 0.99
N GLN A 23 -3.03 -24.45 1.15
CA GLN A 23 -1.71 -24.79 0.62
C GLN A 23 -1.71 -24.78 -0.91
N GLN A 24 -0.80 -24.03 -1.49
CA GLN A 24 -0.60 -23.95 -2.95
C GLN A 24 0.88 -23.72 -3.26
N PRO A 25 1.37 -24.11 -4.45
CA PRO A 25 2.72 -23.74 -4.87
C PRO A 25 2.92 -22.23 -4.85
N GLY A 26 3.93 -21.77 -4.09
CA GLY A 26 4.24 -20.35 -3.94
C GLY A 26 3.41 -19.62 -2.88
N ASP A 27 2.67 -20.33 -2.02
CA ASP A 27 1.97 -19.72 -0.89
C ASP A 27 2.94 -19.04 0.10
N LEU A 28 2.37 -18.25 1.00
CA LEU A 28 3.12 -17.49 2.00
C LEU A 28 2.93 -18.05 3.43
N ILE A 29 2.45 -19.28 3.57
CA ILE A 29 2.08 -19.86 4.86
C ILE A 29 3.26 -19.86 5.81
N GLU A 30 4.44 -20.34 5.38
CA GLU A 30 5.62 -20.40 6.24
C GLU A 30 6.10 -19.02 6.68
N MET A 31 5.99 -18.03 5.81
CA MET A 31 6.32 -16.64 6.16
C MET A 31 5.33 -16.06 7.19
N LEU A 32 4.04 -16.36 7.04
CA LEU A 32 3.00 -15.89 7.97
C LEU A 32 3.12 -16.58 9.33
N ARG A 33 3.49 -17.87 9.38
CA ARG A 33 3.70 -18.64 10.61
C ARG A 33 4.79 -18.07 11.52
N GLN A 34 5.75 -17.34 10.95
CA GLN A 34 6.78 -16.66 11.76
C GLN A 34 6.20 -15.56 12.66
N GLU A 35 5.00 -15.06 12.34
CA GLU A 35 4.40 -13.91 13.01
C GLU A 35 3.01 -14.17 13.58
N PHE A 36 2.23 -15.06 12.97
CA PHE A 36 0.81 -15.25 13.25
C PHE A 36 0.44 -16.72 13.38
N GLN A 37 -0.67 -17.00 14.04
CA GLN A 37 -1.33 -18.29 13.95
C GLN A 37 -1.85 -18.48 12.52
N VAL A 38 -1.50 -19.61 11.88
CA VAL A 38 -1.95 -19.93 10.53
C VAL A 38 -2.55 -21.32 10.51
N LEU A 39 -3.82 -21.40 10.20
CA LEU A 39 -4.56 -22.62 9.95
C LEU A 39 -4.42 -22.97 8.46
N SER A 40 -3.73 -24.07 8.17
CA SER A 40 -3.53 -24.51 6.79
C SER A 40 -4.65 -25.43 6.36
N LEU A 41 -5.30 -25.08 5.25
CA LEU A 41 -6.22 -25.97 4.56
C LEU A 41 -5.45 -26.92 3.62
N PRO A 42 -5.96 -28.12 3.36
CA PRO A 42 -5.32 -29.08 2.43
C PRO A 42 -5.10 -28.46 1.04
N PRO A 43 -4.07 -28.92 0.31
CA PRO A 43 -3.84 -28.47 -1.06
C PRO A 43 -5.00 -28.85 -1.97
N LEU A 44 -5.13 -28.12 -3.08
CA LEU A 44 -6.05 -28.45 -4.15
C LEU A 44 -5.71 -29.83 -4.71
N ALA A 45 -6.70 -30.69 -4.93
CA ALA A 45 -6.55 -31.81 -5.85
C ALA A 45 -6.20 -31.24 -7.23
N ALA A 46 -5.20 -31.81 -7.91
CA ALA A 46 -4.61 -31.26 -9.13
C ALA A 46 -5.66 -30.63 -10.07
N ALA A 47 -5.64 -29.32 -10.19
CA ALA A 47 -6.58 -28.57 -11.00
C ALA A 47 -6.38 -28.90 -12.48
N ALA A 48 -7.47 -29.10 -13.20
CA ALA A 48 -7.45 -29.11 -14.66
C ALA A 48 -6.84 -27.78 -15.16
N SER A 49 -5.96 -27.87 -16.16
CA SER A 49 -5.24 -26.72 -16.73
C SER A 49 -6.18 -25.56 -17.06
N SER A 50 -6.03 -24.44 -16.33
CA SER A 50 -6.87 -23.24 -16.46
C SER A 50 -6.47 -22.32 -17.65
N SER A 51 -5.64 -22.79 -18.56
CA SER A 51 -5.03 -21.99 -19.63
C SER A 51 -6.00 -21.39 -20.66
N SER A 52 -7.30 -21.75 -20.61
CA SER A 52 -8.34 -21.22 -21.51
C SER A 52 -9.46 -20.42 -20.81
N LEU A 53 -9.35 -20.21 -19.49
CA LEU A 53 -10.37 -19.50 -18.70
C LEU A 53 -10.00 -18.03 -18.58
N GLU A 54 -10.99 -17.16 -18.70
CA GLU A 54 -10.85 -15.70 -18.54
C GLU A 54 -11.82 -15.17 -17.49
N GLY A 55 -11.48 -14.00 -16.91
CA GLY A 55 -12.33 -13.27 -15.99
C GLY A 55 -12.74 -14.10 -14.76
N ARG A 56 -14.02 -14.06 -14.42
CA ARG A 56 -14.59 -14.73 -13.24
C ARG A 56 -14.38 -16.24 -13.22
N ALA A 57 -14.40 -16.90 -14.39
CA ALA A 57 -14.15 -18.34 -14.49
C ALA A 57 -12.70 -18.70 -14.10
N LEU A 58 -11.73 -17.84 -14.45
CA LEU A 58 -10.33 -17.99 -14.06
C LEU A 58 -10.17 -17.85 -12.53
N TYR A 59 -10.79 -16.84 -11.93
CA TYR A 59 -10.69 -16.61 -10.48
C TYR A 59 -11.41 -17.71 -9.67
N GLY A 60 -12.52 -18.23 -10.16
CA GLY A 60 -13.18 -19.41 -9.59
C GLY A 60 -12.31 -20.66 -9.65
N ALA A 61 -11.55 -20.83 -10.76
CA ALA A 61 -10.61 -21.94 -10.89
C ALA A 61 -9.42 -21.85 -9.91
N TRP A 62 -9.03 -20.65 -9.48
CA TRP A 62 -8.01 -20.47 -8.45
C TRP A 62 -8.44 -21.00 -7.08
N LEU A 63 -9.75 -20.99 -6.79
CA LEU A 63 -10.28 -21.58 -5.57
C LEU A 63 -10.17 -23.13 -5.61
N GLY A 64 -10.34 -23.72 -6.79
CA GLY A 64 -10.19 -25.17 -7.07
C GLY A 64 -11.28 -26.07 -6.47
N PHE A 65 -12.20 -25.51 -5.70
CA PHE A 65 -13.36 -26.16 -5.08
C PHE A 65 -14.61 -25.29 -5.26
N SER A 66 -15.79 -25.83 -4.88
CA SER A 66 -16.94 -24.99 -4.68
C SER A 66 -16.73 -24.05 -3.49
N GLN A 67 -17.33 -22.88 -3.53
CA GLN A 67 -17.29 -21.94 -2.39
C GLN A 67 -17.86 -22.57 -1.12
N GLN A 68 -18.87 -23.43 -1.27
CA GLN A 68 -19.45 -24.19 -0.15
C GLN A 68 -18.42 -25.12 0.52
N GLN A 69 -17.67 -25.90 -0.28
CA GLN A 69 -16.64 -26.80 0.24
C GLN A 69 -15.51 -26.03 0.91
N ASP A 70 -15.09 -24.91 0.31
CA ASP A 70 -14.02 -24.09 0.90
C ASP A 70 -14.46 -23.47 2.24
N ALA A 71 -15.70 -23.02 2.35
CA ALA A 71 -16.26 -22.52 3.60
C ALA A 71 -16.34 -23.63 4.68
N GLU A 72 -16.76 -24.83 4.31
CA GLU A 72 -16.79 -26.00 5.22
C GLU A 72 -15.39 -26.37 5.72
N ASP A 73 -14.38 -26.37 4.83
CA ASP A 73 -12.99 -26.60 5.19
C ASP A 73 -12.48 -25.53 6.18
N CYS A 74 -12.79 -24.26 5.93
CA CYS A 74 -12.44 -23.15 6.81
C CYS A 74 -13.06 -23.29 8.19
N LEU A 75 -14.38 -23.54 8.26
CA LEU A 75 -15.11 -23.74 9.52
C LEU A 75 -14.59 -24.95 10.30
N SER A 76 -14.30 -26.06 9.60
CA SER A 76 -13.69 -27.25 10.23
C SER A 76 -12.31 -26.94 10.81
N ALA A 77 -11.48 -26.19 10.11
CA ALA A 77 -10.16 -25.79 10.60
C ALA A 77 -10.25 -24.87 11.83
N LEU A 78 -11.17 -23.90 11.83
CA LEU A 78 -11.43 -23.02 12.96
C LEU A 78 -11.92 -23.80 14.18
N ALA A 79 -12.89 -24.70 14.00
CA ALA A 79 -13.41 -25.55 15.09
C ALA A 79 -12.31 -26.45 15.70
N LYS A 80 -11.46 -27.07 14.88
CA LYS A 80 -10.33 -27.86 15.35
C LYS A 80 -9.31 -27.05 16.13
N ALA A 81 -9.17 -25.77 15.81
CA ALA A 81 -8.31 -24.83 16.53
C ALA A 81 -8.97 -24.24 17.80
N GLY A 82 -10.22 -24.62 18.11
CA GLY A 82 -10.97 -24.07 19.23
C GLY A 82 -11.47 -22.63 19.02
N ILE A 83 -11.49 -22.15 17.78
CA ILE A 83 -11.95 -20.80 17.43
C ILE A 83 -13.42 -20.87 17.06
N SER A 84 -14.28 -20.43 17.94
CA SER A 84 -15.75 -20.46 17.78
C SER A 84 -16.34 -19.08 17.49
N SER A 85 -15.56 -18.01 17.59
CA SER A 85 -16.03 -16.65 17.34
C SER A 85 -14.91 -15.77 16.79
N ALA A 86 -15.30 -14.77 16.03
CA ALA A 86 -14.42 -13.71 15.58
C ALA A 86 -15.21 -12.40 15.55
N GLN A 87 -14.57 -11.29 15.85
CA GLN A 87 -15.19 -9.98 15.69
C GLN A 87 -15.26 -9.61 14.19
N TRP A 88 -14.21 -9.92 13.45
CA TRP A 88 -14.11 -9.65 12.01
C TRP A 88 -13.63 -10.89 11.25
N LEU A 89 -14.22 -11.13 10.09
CA LEU A 89 -13.66 -11.96 9.03
C LEU A 89 -13.16 -11.06 7.91
N VAL A 90 -11.88 -11.22 7.54
CA VAL A 90 -11.27 -10.46 6.44
C VAL A 90 -11.09 -11.39 5.25
N VAL A 91 -11.71 -11.07 4.12
CA VAL A 91 -11.72 -11.85 2.89
C VAL A 91 -10.90 -11.14 1.82
N ASP A 92 -9.86 -11.79 1.32
CA ASP A 92 -8.99 -11.29 0.25
C ASP A 92 -8.76 -12.39 -0.78
N HIS A 93 -9.76 -12.66 -1.61
CA HIS A 93 -9.70 -13.70 -2.65
C HIS A 93 -10.71 -13.44 -3.77
N TYR A 94 -10.25 -13.41 -5.02
CA TYR A 94 -11.07 -13.10 -6.20
C TYR A 94 -12.14 -14.15 -6.55
N GLY A 95 -11.97 -15.39 -6.11
CA GLY A 95 -12.93 -16.47 -6.35
C GLY A 95 -14.06 -16.57 -5.33
N LEU A 96 -14.09 -15.72 -4.30
CA LEU A 96 -15.12 -15.73 -3.24
C LEU A 96 -16.13 -14.60 -3.45
N ASP A 97 -17.40 -14.88 -3.13
CA ASP A 97 -18.51 -13.92 -3.23
C ASP A 97 -19.48 -14.07 -2.05
N ALA A 98 -20.63 -13.41 -2.15
CA ALA A 98 -21.68 -13.43 -1.14
C ALA A 98 -22.12 -14.84 -0.68
N SER A 99 -21.93 -15.87 -1.49
CA SER A 99 -22.29 -17.25 -1.14
C SER A 99 -21.36 -17.82 -0.07
N TRP A 100 -20.07 -17.66 -0.26
CA TRP A 100 -19.04 -18.05 0.71
C TRP A 100 -19.14 -17.22 2.00
N GLU A 101 -19.30 -15.92 1.85
CA GLU A 101 -19.41 -14.97 2.96
C GLU A 101 -20.58 -15.32 3.88
N ARG A 102 -21.73 -15.69 3.30
CA ARG A 102 -22.91 -16.12 4.05
C ARG A 102 -22.65 -17.44 4.79
N ALA A 103 -22.08 -18.42 4.10
CA ALA A 103 -21.76 -19.71 4.69
C ALA A 103 -20.82 -19.57 5.89
N MET A 104 -19.80 -18.71 5.79
CA MET A 104 -18.87 -18.45 6.90
C MET A 104 -19.54 -17.72 8.06
N ARG A 105 -20.35 -16.68 7.79
CA ARG A 105 -21.04 -15.91 8.83
C ARG A 105 -22.02 -16.77 9.61
N GLU A 106 -22.80 -17.60 8.92
CA GLU A 106 -23.76 -18.52 9.53
C GLU A 106 -23.06 -19.69 10.26
N GLY A 107 -22.00 -20.24 9.66
CA GLY A 107 -21.30 -21.40 10.17
C GLY A 107 -20.49 -21.14 11.44
N LEU A 108 -20.03 -19.92 11.69
CA LEU A 108 -19.36 -19.56 12.96
C LEU A 108 -20.33 -19.51 14.14
N GLY A 109 -21.63 -19.29 13.91
CA GLY A 109 -22.67 -19.42 14.93
C GLY A 109 -22.50 -18.55 16.17
N SER A 110 -21.63 -17.52 16.13
CA SER A 110 -21.41 -16.60 17.24
C SER A 110 -22.49 -15.53 17.32
N GLU A 111 -22.83 -15.09 18.53
CA GLU A 111 -23.72 -13.96 18.77
C GLU A 111 -22.98 -12.86 19.52
N PRO A 112 -22.81 -11.67 18.91
CA PRO A 112 -23.22 -11.31 17.55
C PRO A 112 -22.40 -12.03 16.47
N PRO A 113 -22.94 -12.17 15.25
CA PRO A 113 -22.20 -12.75 14.13
C PRO A 113 -21.00 -11.87 13.76
N PRO A 114 -19.95 -12.44 13.16
CA PRO A 114 -18.79 -11.66 12.76
C PRO A 114 -19.12 -10.62 11.71
N GLN A 115 -18.51 -9.46 11.81
CA GLN A 115 -18.52 -8.48 10.73
C GLN A 115 -17.59 -8.95 9.61
N LEU A 116 -17.90 -8.57 8.38
CA LEU A 116 -17.15 -8.95 7.18
C LEU A 116 -16.44 -7.74 6.56
N LEU A 117 -15.13 -7.80 6.45
CA LEU A 117 -14.36 -6.95 5.57
C LEU A 117 -14.03 -7.73 4.29
N VAL A 118 -14.40 -7.20 3.14
CA VAL A 118 -13.95 -7.70 1.84
C VAL A 118 -12.91 -6.75 1.26
N ILE A 119 -11.77 -7.28 0.85
CA ILE A 119 -10.76 -6.59 0.06
C ILE A 119 -10.94 -7.04 -1.38
N ASP A 120 -11.48 -6.17 -2.21
CA ASP A 120 -11.74 -6.43 -3.63
C ASP A 120 -11.25 -5.28 -4.50
N ASP A 121 -10.92 -5.58 -5.74
CA ASP A 121 -10.50 -4.59 -6.73
C ASP A 121 -11.03 -4.90 -8.14
N LEU A 122 -11.92 -5.89 -8.26
CA LEU A 122 -12.54 -6.28 -9.52
C LEU A 122 -13.90 -5.59 -9.73
N ALA A 123 -14.72 -5.45 -8.68
CA ALA A 123 -16.09 -4.93 -8.74
C ALA A 123 -16.96 -5.69 -9.77
N ASP A 124 -16.86 -7.02 -9.79
CA ASP A 124 -17.53 -7.89 -10.77
C ASP A 124 -18.52 -8.88 -10.16
N ARG A 125 -18.69 -8.86 -8.82
CA ARG A 125 -19.54 -9.79 -8.07
C ARG A 125 -20.14 -9.17 -6.82
N SER A 126 -21.22 -9.77 -6.33
CA SER A 126 -21.91 -9.29 -5.13
C SER A 126 -21.22 -9.75 -3.86
N HIS A 127 -21.26 -8.92 -2.82
CA HIS A 127 -20.78 -9.18 -1.47
C HIS A 127 -21.85 -8.84 -0.43
N ILE A 128 -21.80 -9.49 0.75
CA ILE A 128 -22.65 -9.17 1.90
C ILE A 128 -21.85 -8.53 3.04
N CYS A 129 -20.75 -7.91 2.71
CA CYS A 129 -19.83 -7.32 3.67
C CYS A 129 -20.38 -6.08 4.39
N ASP A 130 -19.86 -5.86 5.61
CA ASP A 130 -20.12 -4.66 6.41
C ASP A 130 -19.14 -3.53 6.04
N LEU A 131 -17.94 -3.90 5.59
CA LEU A 131 -16.89 -3.01 5.14
C LEU A 131 -16.27 -3.55 3.85
N LEU A 132 -16.09 -2.69 2.85
CA LEU A 132 -15.40 -3.02 1.60
C LEU A 132 -14.19 -2.11 1.43
N LEU A 133 -13.06 -2.69 1.05
CA LEU A 133 -11.85 -1.98 0.65
C LEU A 133 -11.55 -2.24 -0.82
N ASP A 134 -11.50 -1.18 -1.63
CA ASP A 134 -10.83 -1.16 -2.93
C ASP A 134 -9.82 -0.01 -2.96
N GLN A 135 -8.55 -0.35 -2.95
CA GLN A 135 -7.46 0.62 -2.92
C GLN A 135 -7.09 1.19 -4.29
N ASN A 136 -7.77 0.77 -5.37
CA ASN A 136 -7.43 1.16 -6.72
C ASN A 136 -8.04 2.52 -7.12
N PHE A 137 -7.44 3.11 -8.14
CA PHE A 137 -7.82 4.41 -8.70
C PHE A 137 -8.53 4.23 -10.03
N PHE A 138 -9.74 4.77 -10.12
CA PHE A 138 -10.54 4.78 -11.35
C PHE A 138 -11.09 6.18 -11.67
N GLY A 139 -10.35 7.22 -11.26
CA GLY A 139 -10.78 8.61 -11.45
C GLY A 139 -12.15 8.86 -10.81
N ALA A 140 -13.05 9.54 -11.52
CA ALA A 140 -14.40 9.84 -11.05
C ALA A 140 -15.26 8.59 -10.82
N ALA A 141 -14.96 7.46 -11.46
CA ALA A 141 -15.71 6.22 -11.31
C ALA A 141 -15.40 5.50 -9.98
N THR A 142 -14.33 5.84 -9.28
CA THR A 142 -13.90 5.14 -8.05
C THR A 142 -15.05 4.98 -7.05
N GLN A 143 -15.82 6.04 -6.80
CA GLN A 143 -16.88 6.06 -5.79
C GLN A 143 -18.16 5.30 -6.20
N GLN A 144 -18.30 4.90 -7.46
CA GLN A 144 -19.51 4.29 -7.99
C GLN A 144 -19.36 2.81 -8.32
N ARG A 145 -18.13 2.26 -8.21
CA ARG A 145 -17.81 0.91 -8.68
C ARG A 145 -18.64 -0.21 -8.05
N TYR A 146 -18.99 -0.07 -6.78
CA TYR A 146 -19.69 -1.09 -6.02
C TYR A 146 -21.20 -0.82 -5.89
N GLY A 147 -21.73 0.10 -6.69
CA GLY A 147 -23.18 0.38 -6.72
C GLY A 147 -23.98 -0.86 -7.07
N GLY A 148 -24.84 -1.32 -6.15
CA GLY A 148 -25.64 -2.55 -6.31
C GLY A 148 -24.87 -3.87 -6.08
N LEU A 149 -23.58 -3.83 -5.80
CA LEU A 149 -22.77 -5.03 -5.52
C LEU A 149 -22.58 -5.30 -4.02
N VAL A 150 -22.85 -4.31 -3.18
CA VAL A 150 -22.76 -4.41 -1.72
C VAL A 150 -24.05 -3.93 -1.07
N PRO A 151 -24.35 -4.35 0.18
CA PRO A 151 -25.50 -3.84 0.93
C PRO A 151 -25.47 -2.32 1.07
N ALA A 152 -26.64 -1.67 1.11
CA ALA A 152 -26.73 -0.21 1.24
C ALA A 152 -26.06 0.34 2.51
N GLN A 153 -26.00 -0.43 3.59
CA GLN A 153 -25.32 -0.10 4.85
C GLN A 153 -23.82 -0.40 4.84
N CYS A 154 -23.29 -1.06 3.81
CA CYS A 154 -21.87 -1.37 3.71
C CYS A 154 -21.04 -0.08 3.64
N ARG A 155 -20.11 0.07 4.57
CA ARG A 155 -19.13 1.15 4.50
C ARG A 155 -18.08 0.81 3.44
N GLN A 156 -17.86 1.74 2.52
CA GLN A 156 -16.93 1.56 1.42
C GLN A 156 -15.69 2.46 1.61
N LEU A 157 -14.51 1.87 1.62
CA LEU A 157 -13.23 2.57 1.65
C LEU A 157 -12.59 2.44 0.27
N LEU A 158 -12.78 3.46 -0.57
CA LEU A 158 -12.45 3.41 -1.98
C LEU A 158 -11.34 4.41 -2.32
N GLY A 159 -10.34 3.92 -3.05
CA GLY A 159 -9.26 4.72 -3.59
C GLY A 159 -7.91 4.57 -2.86
N PRO A 160 -6.84 5.14 -3.44
CA PRO A 160 -5.45 4.97 -3.00
C PRO A 160 -5.15 5.48 -1.60
N GLN A 161 -5.94 6.42 -1.07
CA GLN A 161 -5.81 6.88 0.32
C GLN A 161 -6.02 5.76 1.35
N TYR A 162 -6.56 4.61 0.93
CA TYR A 162 -6.72 3.41 1.74
C TYR A 162 -5.74 2.29 1.36
N ALA A 163 -4.73 2.58 0.56
CA ALA A 163 -3.72 1.60 0.17
C ALA A 163 -3.01 1.00 1.39
N LEU A 164 -2.94 -0.34 1.43
CA LEU A 164 -2.37 -1.09 2.55
C LEU A 164 -0.85 -1.11 2.46
N LEU A 165 -0.22 -0.02 2.87
CA LEU A 165 1.23 0.17 2.91
C LEU A 165 1.79 -0.04 4.31
N GLY A 166 3.08 -0.43 4.37
CA GLY A 166 3.83 -0.48 5.62
C GLY A 166 4.02 0.91 6.24
N PRO A 167 4.21 1.02 7.56
CA PRO A 167 4.32 2.31 8.25
C PRO A 167 5.52 3.15 7.78
N GLU A 168 6.57 2.51 7.25
CA GLU A 168 7.75 3.18 6.70
C GLU A 168 7.43 4.11 5.53
N TYR A 169 6.39 3.79 4.73
CA TYR A 169 5.97 4.64 3.61
C TYR A 169 5.36 5.95 4.10
N ALA A 170 4.51 5.90 5.13
CA ALA A 170 3.93 7.09 5.73
C ALA A 170 5.00 7.98 6.40
N LEU A 171 6.01 7.38 7.01
CA LEU A 171 7.12 8.10 7.64
C LEU A 171 8.04 8.76 6.61
N LEU A 172 8.31 8.10 5.48
CA LEU A 172 9.17 8.62 4.42
C LEU A 172 8.45 9.63 3.51
N HIS A 173 7.12 9.52 3.38
CA HIS A 173 6.32 10.38 2.48
C HIS A 173 6.65 11.88 2.57
N PRO A 174 6.70 12.53 3.75
CA PRO A 174 7.04 13.94 3.86
C PRO A 174 8.54 14.24 3.72
N LEU A 175 9.40 13.22 3.72
CA LEU A 175 10.86 13.38 3.76
C LEU A 175 11.53 13.23 2.40
N VAL A 176 10.85 12.60 1.43
CA VAL A 176 11.41 12.38 0.11
C VAL A 176 11.32 13.67 -0.72
N PRO A 177 12.47 14.24 -1.15
CA PRO A 177 12.48 15.48 -1.90
C PRO A 177 11.93 15.28 -3.34
N PRO A 178 11.45 16.35 -3.98
CA PRO A 178 11.11 16.31 -5.39
C PRO A 178 12.28 15.84 -6.25
N ARG A 179 12.00 15.02 -7.26
CA ARG A 179 12.98 14.49 -8.19
C ARG A 179 13.16 15.46 -9.35
N THR A 180 14.37 15.90 -9.57
CA THR A 180 14.70 16.94 -10.59
C THR A 180 15.59 16.41 -11.71
N GLU A 181 16.18 15.23 -11.54
CA GLU A 181 17.11 14.64 -12.51
C GLU A 181 17.03 13.11 -12.44
N LEU A 182 17.13 12.46 -13.58
CA LEU A 182 17.17 11.00 -13.66
C LEU A 182 18.61 10.50 -13.55
N ARG A 183 18.97 9.98 -12.38
CA ARG A 183 20.30 9.38 -12.09
C ARG A 183 20.20 7.91 -11.69
N ARG A 184 19.06 7.48 -11.12
CA ARG A 184 18.87 6.14 -10.57
C ARG A 184 17.54 5.56 -10.96
N VAL A 185 17.55 4.34 -11.47
CA VAL A 185 16.37 3.57 -11.86
C VAL A 185 16.17 2.39 -10.92
N LEU A 186 14.93 2.18 -10.46
CA LEU A 186 14.50 0.98 -9.77
C LEU A 186 13.76 0.06 -10.74
N VAL A 187 14.18 -1.20 -10.82
CA VAL A 187 13.55 -2.24 -11.66
C VAL A 187 12.92 -3.29 -10.76
N PHE A 188 11.59 -3.43 -10.82
CA PHE A 188 10.87 -4.44 -10.04
C PHE A 188 9.55 -4.87 -10.70
N PHE A 189 9.48 -6.10 -11.16
CA PHE A 189 8.29 -6.72 -11.77
C PHE A 189 7.64 -7.81 -10.90
N GLY A 190 7.95 -7.81 -9.61
CA GLY A 190 7.52 -8.84 -8.65
C GLY A 190 8.63 -9.83 -8.32
N GLY A 191 8.39 -10.66 -7.31
CA GLY A 191 9.44 -11.56 -6.80
C GLY A 191 9.83 -12.67 -7.78
N VAL A 192 8.93 -13.10 -8.65
CA VAL A 192 9.14 -14.23 -9.58
C VAL A 192 9.45 -13.76 -11.00
N ASP A 193 8.72 -12.75 -11.51
CA ASP A 193 8.87 -12.19 -12.86
C ASP A 193 8.94 -13.27 -13.96
N HIS A 194 7.84 -14.01 -14.12
CA HIS A 194 7.76 -15.13 -15.06
C HIS A 194 8.10 -14.77 -16.52
N ASP A 195 7.71 -13.55 -16.94
CA ASP A 195 7.89 -13.06 -18.33
C ASP A 195 9.26 -12.41 -18.56
N ASN A 196 10.14 -12.44 -17.56
CA ASN A 196 11.48 -11.87 -17.61
C ASN A 196 11.53 -10.38 -18.01
N PHE A 197 10.61 -9.57 -17.52
CA PHE A 197 10.65 -8.13 -17.77
C PHE A 197 11.87 -7.46 -17.13
N THR A 198 12.38 -8.00 -16.04
CA THR A 198 13.63 -7.57 -15.42
C THR A 198 14.81 -7.71 -16.38
N GLY A 199 14.98 -8.90 -17.00
CA GLY A 199 16.04 -9.13 -17.99
C GLY A 199 15.88 -8.26 -19.23
N ARG A 200 14.69 -8.18 -19.80
CA ARG A 200 14.36 -7.33 -20.96
C ARG A 200 14.63 -5.85 -20.69
N THR A 201 14.37 -5.38 -19.47
CA THR A 201 14.67 -4.01 -19.05
C THR A 201 16.18 -3.78 -18.99
N LEU A 202 16.95 -4.71 -18.41
CA LEU A 202 18.40 -4.62 -18.38
C LEU A 202 19.00 -4.64 -19.79
N GLU A 203 18.51 -5.47 -20.70
CA GLU A 203 18.92 -5.44 -22.11
C GLU A 203 18.67 -4.08 -22.77
N ALA A 204 17.54 -3.43 -22.48
CA ALA A 204 17.30 -2.07 -22.94
C ALA A 204 18.31 -1.07 -22.39
N LEU A 205 18.66 -1.20 -21.10
CA LEU A 205 19.59 -0.33 -20.37
C LEU A 205 21.07 -0.61 -20.68
N LEU A 206 21.42 -1.70 -21.38
CA LEU A 206 22.79 -1.93 -21.89
C LEU A 206 23.17 -0.91 -22.99
N ASN A 207 22.22 -0.17 -23.55
CA ASN A 207 22.54 0.86 -24.52
C ASN A 207 23.47 1.93 -23.88
N PRO A 208 24.58 2.31 -24.55
CA PRO A 208 25.56 3.26 -24.02
C PRO A 208 24.97 4.61 -23.56
N LYS A 209 23.85 5.03 -24.15
CA LYS A 209 23.10 6.25 -23.76
C LYS A 209 22.70 6.24 -22.28
N PHE A 210 22.49 5.06 -21.68
CA PHE A 210 22.06 4.89 -20.31
C PHE A 210 23.17 4.46 -19.34
N ALA A 211 24.43 4.38 -19.80
CA ALA A 211 25.55 3.89 -19.00
C ALA A 211 25.81 4.70 -17.71
N HIS A 212 25.45 5.98 -17.72
CA HIS A 212 25.58 6.88 -16.58
C HIS A 212 24.57 6.63 -15.46
N LEU A 213 23.44 5.94 -15.75
CA LEU A 213 22.39 5.67 -14.76
C LEU A 213 22.83 4.58 -13.79
N ALA A 214 22.62 4.78 -12.50
CA ALA A 214 22.64 3.71 -11.52
C ALA A 214 21.34 2.90 -11.60
N VAL A 215 21.41 1.58 -11.42
CA VAL A 215 20.23 0.72 -11.49
C VAL A 215 20.17 -0.21 -10.29
N ASP A 216 19.06 -0.15 -9.55
CA ASP A 216 18.71 -1.13 -8.53
C ASP A 216 17.72 -2.12 -9.11
N VAL A 217 18.07 -3.39 -9.11
CA VAL A 217 17.22 -4.50 -9.57
C VAL A 217 16.80 -5.31 -8.36
N VAL A 218 15.50 -5.55 -8.19
CA VAL A 218 15.02 -6.45 -7.14
C VAL A 218 14.38 -7.68 -7.78
N LEU A 219 14.88 -8.87 -7.43
CA LEU A 219 14.40 -10.14 -7.96
C LEU A 219 14.48 -11.22 -6.90
N GLY A 220 13.45 -12.05 -6.79
CA GLY A 220 13.42 -13.18 -5.87
C GLY A 220 14.37 -14.30 -6.32
N LEU A 221 14.97 -15.00 -5.36
CA LEU A 221 15.88 -16.12 -5.62
C LEU A 221 15.19 -17.29 -6.34
N GLN A 222 13.86 -17.37 -6.25
CA GLN A 222 13.05 -18.41 -6.90
C GLN A 222 12.65 -18.05 -8.34
N SER A 223 13.06 -16.87 -8.83
CA SER A 223 12.81 -16.52 -10.23
C SER A 223 13.54 -17.47 -11.18
N PRO A 224 12.85 -18.02 -12.20
CA PRO A 224 13.51 -18.86 -13.21
C PRO A 224 14.58 -18.10 -14.00
N HIS A 225 14.55 -16.78 -13.96
CA HIS A 225 15.46 -15.89 -14.68
C HIS A 225 16.60 -15.32 -13.82
N PHE A 226 16.72 -15.73 -12.54
CA PHE A 226 17.68 -15.13 -11.61
C PHE A 226 19.11 -15.16 -12.15
N GLN A 227 19.58 -16.29 -12.70
CA GLN A 227 20.94 -16.44 -13.21
C GLN A 227 21.21 -15.59 -14.46
N SER A 228 20.27 -15.53 -15.40
CA SER A 228 20.40 -14.71 -16.59
C SER A 228 20.40 -13.22 -16.26
N VAL A 229 19.55 -12.79 -15.31
CA VAL A 229 19.52 -11.41 -14.80
C VAL A 229 20.82 -11.07 -14.08
N ALA A 230 21.35 -11.96 -13.24
CA ALA A 230 22.65 -11.75 -12.58
C ALA A 230 23.80 -11.56 -13.60
N SER A 231 23.77 -12.33 -14.70
CA SER A 231 24.75 -12.20 -15.80
C SER A 231 24.65 -10.86 -16.51
N LEU A 232 23.42 -10.34 -16.74
CA LEU A 232 23.21 -9.00 -17.32
C LEU A 232 23.66 -7.89 -16.37
N VAL A 233 23.38 -8.03 -15.07
CA VAL A 233 23.87 -7.09 -14.04
C VAL A 233 25.40 -7.00 -14.04
N ALA A 234 26.08 -8.14 -14.15
CA ALA A 234 27.56 -8.15 -14.19
C ALA A 234 28.15 -7.46 -15.43
N GLN A 235 27.40 -7.34 -16.53
CA GLN A 235 27.82 -6.67 -17.76
C GLN A 235 27.65 -5.14 -17.72
N ARG A 236 26.86 -4.63 -16.73
CA ARG A 236 26.52 -3.22 -16.68
C ARG A 236 27.10 -2.56 -15.43
N PRO A 237 27.94 -1.52 -15.56
CA PRO A 237 28.44 -0.77 -14.41
C PRO A 237 27.27 -0.10 -13.65
N ASN A 238 27.52 0.25 -12.39
CA ASN A 238 26.55 0.94 -11.52
C ASN A 238 25.19 0.22 -11.39
N THR A 239 25.18 -1.11 -11.50
CA THR A 239 23.97 -1.93 -11.37
C THR A 239 24.09 -2.86 -10.17
N THR A 240 23.08 -2.89 -9.31
CA THR A 240 23.04 -3.73 -8.11
C THR A 240 21.84 -4.66 -8.19
N LEU A 241 22.07 -5.96 -8.05
CA LEU A 241 21.02 -6.97 -7.89
C LEU A 241 20.75 -7.18 -6.40
N HIS A 242 19.54 -6.92 -5.99
CA HIS A 242 19.03 -7.16 -4.65
C HIS A 242 18.17 -8.44 -4.66
N GLY A 243 18.37 -9.30 -3.67
CA GLY A 243 17.44 -10.38 -3.37
C GLY A 243 16.12 -9.87 -2.78
N PRO A 244 15.28 -10.77 -2.23
CA PRO A 244 14.04 -10.40 -1.58
C PRO A 244 14.26 -9.33 -0.51
N GLN A 245 13.47 -8.26 -0.56
CA GLN A 245 13.54 -7.16 0.39
C GLN A 245 12.33 -7.20 1.33
N PRO A 246 12.49 -6.92 2.63
CA PRO A 246 11.36 -6.81 3.55
C PRO A 246 10.44 -5.64 3.20
N SER A 247 10.99 -4.59 2.60
CA SER A 247 10.29 -3.41 2.08
C SER A 247 11.10 -2.78 0.96
N LEU A 248 10.42 -2.20 -0.03
CA LEU A 248 11.06 -1.46 -1.11
C LEU A 248 11.24 0.03 -0.79
N ALA A 249 10.78 0.50 0.36
CA ALA A 249 10.68 1.92 0.70
C ALA A 249 12.01 2.67 0.52
N VAL A 250 13.13 2.12 1.01
CA VAL A 250 14.46 2.74 0.87
C VAL A 250 14.92 2.80 -0.59
N LEU A 251 14.66 1.74 -1.37
CA LEU A 251 15.01 1.70 -2.79
C LEU A 251 14.17 2.68 -3.60
N ILE A 252 12.87 2.77 -3.29
CA ILE A 252 11.93 3.73 -3.90
C ILE A 252 12.32 5.16 -3.54
N ALA A 253 12.63 5.43 -2.26
CA ALA A 253 12.97 6.78 -1.80
C ALA A 253 14.22 7.34 -2.49
N ARG A 254 15.22 6.49 -2.79
CA ARG A 254 16.47 6.92 -3.44
C ARG A 254 16.46 6.87 -4.97
N ALA A 255 15.43 6.25 -5.58
CA ALA A 255 15.30 6.18 -7.04
C ALA A 255 14.67 7.46 -7.60
N ASP A 256 14.98 7.76 -8.86
CA ASP A 256 14.43 8.89 -9.60
C ASP A 256 13.35 8.45 -10.60
N LEU A 257 13.41 7.20 -11.03
CA LEU A 257 12.43 6.55 -11.90
C LEU A 257 12.29 5.09 -11.50
N ALA A 258 11.08 4.57 -11.56
CA ALA A 258 10.84 3.13 -11.49
C ALA A 258 10.36 2.57 -12.84
N ILE A 259 10.68 1.31 -13.10
CA ILE A 259 9.98 0.50 -14.08
C ILE A 259 9.52 -0.79 -13.43
N GLY A 260 8.26 -1.16 -13.64
CA GLY A 260 7.71 -2.35 -12.98
C GLY A 260 6.29 -2.68 -13.36
N ALA A 261 5.75 -3.69 -12.67
CA ALA A 261 4.37 -4.13 -12.85
C ALA A 261 3.35 -3.16 -12.25
N GLY A 262 2.12 -3.21 -12.77
CA GLY A 262 0.95 -2.48 -12.28
C GLY A 262 0.27 -3.13 -11.07
N GLY A 263 1.03 -3.71 -10.13
CA GLY A 263 0.48 -4.35 -8.93
C GLY A 263 0.46 -3.44 -7.71
N ALA A 264 0.41 -4.03 -6.52
CA ALA A 264 0.34 -3.32 -5.22
C ALA A 264 1.50 -2.32 -5.02
N THR A 265 2.67 -2.58 -5.59
CA THR A 265 3.83 -1.67 -5.54
C THR A 265 3.61 -0.35 -6.27
N THR A 266 2.57 -0.23 -7.08
CA THR A 266 2.15 1.05 -7.65
C THR A 266 1.85 2.08 -6.56
N TRP A 267 1.19 1.65 -5.47
CA TRP A 267 0.87 2.53 -4.35
C TRP A 267 2.08 2.86 -3.48
N GLU A 268 3.04 1.94 -3.37
CA GLU A 268 4.33 2.19 -2.73
C GLU A 268 5.12 3.28 -3.45
N ARG A 269 5.20 3.19 -4.78
CA ARG A 269 5.85 4.20 -5.64
C ARG A 269 5.12 5.53 -5.61
N ALA A 270 3.79 5.50 -5.72
CA ALA A 270 2.95 6.69 -5.66
C ALA A 270 3.08 7.41 -4.31
N CYS A 271 3.11 6.67 -3.19
CA CYS A 271 3.27 7.25 -1.86
C CYS A 271 4.56 8.05 -1.72
N LEU A 272 5.66 7.58 -2.28
CA LEU A 272 6.95 8.28 -2.24
C LEU A 272 7.19 9.15 -3.49
N GLY A 273 6.15 9.40 -4.28
CA GLY A 273 6.20 10.26 -5.45
C GLY A 273 7.18 9.81 -6.54
N LEU A 274 7.47 8.49 -6.64
CA LEU A 274 8.41 7.98 -7.63
C LEU A 274 7.75 7.86 -9.01
N PRO A 275 8.19 8.65 -10.01
CA PRO A 275 7.76 8.49 -11.39
C PRO A 275 7.92 7.04 -11.86
N SER A 276 6.93 6.53 -12.61
CA SER A 276 6.89 5.10 -12.90
C SER A 276 6.51 4.81 -14.33
N LEU A 277 7.32 3.98 -15.00
CA LEU A 277 6.99 3.29 -16.21
C LEU A 277 6.35 1.95 -15.83
N VAL A 278 5.15 1.67 -16.33
CA VAL A 278 4.38 0.51 -15.90
C VAL A 278 4.05 -0.40 -17.08
N VAL A 279 4.25 -1.70 -16.89
CA VAL A 279 3.76 -2.75 -17.79
C VAL A 279 2.67 -3.52 -17.05
N ALA A 280 1.50 -3.66 -17.66
CA ALA A 280 0.44 -4.51 -17.12
C ALA A 280 0.77 -5.98 -17.42
N ILE A 281 1.15 -6.73 -16.37
CA ILE A 281 1.52 -8.15 -16.46
C ILE A 281 0.33 -9.09 -16.15
N ALA A 282 -0.80 -8.54 -15.77
CA ALA A 282 -2.05 -9.28 -15.52
C ALA A 282 -3.25 -8.44 -15.95
N ALA A 283 -4.32 -9.10 -16.38
CA ALA A 283 -5.50 -8.45 -16.94
C ALA A 283 -6.16 -7.45 -15.97
N ASN A 284 -6.21 -7.78 -14.68
CA ASN A 284 -6.77 -6.90 -13.63
C ASN A 284 -5.93 -5.65 -13.36
N GLN A 285 -4.67 -5.60 -13.82
CA GLN A 285 -3.82 -4.42 -13.65
C GLN A 285 -4.10 -3.33 -14.70
N LEU A 286 -4.59 -3.73 -15.89
CA LEU A 286 -4.73 -2.83 -17.01
C LEU A 286 -5.74 -1.69 -16.76
N PRO A 287 -6.96 -1.94 -16.25
CA PRO A 287 -7.97 -0.90 -16.14
C PRO A 287 -7.56 0.28 -15.23
N PHE A 288 -7.03 0.00 -14.03
CA PHE A 288 -6.62 1.08 -13.14
C PHE A 288 -5.31 1.74 -13.58
N ALA A 289 -4.39 0.98 -14.23
CA ALA A 289 -3.18 1.55 -14.79
C ALA A 289 -3.47 2.53 -15.93
N GLN A 290 -4.47 2.24 -16.77
CA GLN A 290 -4.97 3.17 -17.79
C GLN A 290 -5.55 4.45 -17.17
N CYS A 291 -6.33 4.33 -16.10
CA CYS A 291 -6.86 5.49 -15.39
C CYS A 291 -5.75 6.35 -14.77
N LEU A 292 -4.72 5.73 -14.23
CA LEU A 292 -3.56 6.44 -13.68
C LEU A 292 -2.71 7.13 -14.75
N ASP A 293 -2.53 6.48 -15.91
CA ASP A 293 -1.84 7.05 -17.07
C ASP A 293 -2.58 8.28 -17.61
N GLN A 294 -3.89 8.16 -17.84
CA GLN A 294 -4.74 9.25 -18.29
C GLN A 294 -4.76 10.44 -17.32
N ALA A 295 -4.62 10.17 -16.03
CA ALA A 295 -4.54 11.18 -14.99
C ALA A 295 -3.11 11.75 -14.80
N GLY A 296 -2.11 11.23 -15.52
CA GLY A 296 -0.72 11.69 -15.46
C GLY A 296 0.05 11.27 -14.20
N HIS A 297 -0.41 10.19 -13.51
CA HIS A 297 0.24 9.69 -12.31
C HIS A 297 1.33 8.65 -12.56
N LEU A 298 1.32 8.02 -13.71
CA LEU A 298 2.35 7.10 -14.21
C LEU A 298 2.34 7.10 -15.74
N GLN A 299 3.27 6.40 -16.37
CA GLN A 299 3.25 6.12 -17.80
C GLN A 299 3.03 4.62 -18.02
N LEU A 300 1.88 4.26 -18.59
CA LEU A 300 1.57 2.88 -18.98
C LEU A 300 2.21 2.59 -20.34
N LEU A 301 3.13 1.62 -20.38
CA LEU A 301 3.79 1.20 -21.62
C LEU A 301 2.94 0.25 -22.46
N GLY A 302 2.02 -0.48 -21.83
CA GLY A 302 1.13 -1.45 -22.46
C GLY A 302 1.03 -2.77 -21.68
N VAL A 303 0.54 -3.82 -22.34
CA VAL A 303 0.43 -5.17 -21.76
C VAL A 303 1.67 -6.02 -22.06
N ALA A 304 1.96 -6.97 -21.19
CA ALA A 304 3.18 -7.77 -21.21
C ALA A 304 3.49 -8.40 -22.57
N GLY A 305 2.49 -8.96 -23.25
CA GLY A 305 2.65 -9.63 -24.56
C GLY A 305 3.08 -8.71 -25.71
N GLU A 306 2.92 -7.41 -25.58
CA GLU A 306 3.12 -6.42 -26.63
C GLU A 306 4.41 -5.61 -26.50
N ILE A 307 5.05 -5.62 -25.31
CA ILE A 307 6.18 -4.75 -25.03
C ILE A 307 7.51 -5.40 -25.44
N SER A 308 8.24 -4.77 -26.34
CA SER A 308 9.57 -5.19 -26.81
C SER A 308 10.69 -4.45 -26.07
N VAL A 309 11.92 -4.98 -26.14
CA VAL A 309 13.15 -4.30 -25.63
C VAL A 309 13.33 -2.93 -26.30
N THR A 310 12.95 -2.78 -27.56
CA THR A 310 13.03 -1.49 -28.29
C THR A 310 12.08 -0.46 -27.70
N GLN A 311 10.85 -0.83 -27.37
CA GLN A 311 9.88 0.07 -26.75
C GLN A 311 10.33 0.46 -25.33
N LEU A 312 10.88 -0.48 -24.54
CA LEU A 312 11.49 -0.17 -23.24
C LEU A 312 12.64 0.85 -23.38
N ARG A 313 13.52 0.65 -24.37
CA ARG A 313 14.61 1.59 -24.67
C ARG A 313 14.10 2.98 -25.03
N GLN A 314 13.05 3.06 -25.84
CA GLN A 314 12.44 4.31 -26.20
C GLN A 314 11.84 5.02 -25.00
N ALA A 315 11.09 4.31 -24.16
CA ALA A 315 10.50 4.86 -22.93
C ALA A 315 11.57 5.46 -21.97
N PHE A 316 12.70 4.78 -21.80
CA PHE A 316 13.84 5.37 -21.04
C PHE A 316 14.43 6.60 -21.72
N ALA A 317 14.53 6.61 -23.06
CA ALA A 317 15.04 7.76 -23.80
C ALA A 317 14.12 8.98 -23.69
N GLU A 318 12.82 8.77 -23.64
CA GLU A 318 11.81 9.80 -23.42
C GLU A 318 11.88 10.31 -21.95
N ALA A 319 11.94 9.39 -20.97
CA ALA A 319 12.05 9.74 -19.56
C ALA A 319 13.27 10.62 -19.23
N LEU A 320 14.40 10.43 -19.94
CA LEU A 320 15.58 11.29 -19.82
C LEU A 320 15.37 12.74 -20.29
N GLN A 321 14.36 12.99 -21.13
CA GLN A 321 14.07 14.31 -21.67
C GLN A 321 13.06 15.11 -20.84
N VAL A 322 12.33 14.43 -19.96
CA VAL A 322 11.28 15.01 -19.14
C VAL A 322 11.84 15.29 -17.74
N ALA A 323 11.95 16.56 -17.37
CA ALA A 323 12.52 16.99 -16.09
C ALA A 323 11.70 16.57 -14.86
N SER A 324 10.42 16.21 -15.04
CA SER A 324 9.59 15.57 -13.99
C SER A 324 8.45 14.81 -14.65
N VAL A 325 8.42 13.51 -14.48
CA VAL A 325 7.25 12.68 -14.80
C VAL A 325 6.34 12.73 -13.56
N GLY A 326 5.10 13.16 -13.75
CA GLY A 326 4.04 13.42 -12.79
C GLY A 326 4.15 12.81 -11.39
N SER A 327 3.62 13.45 -10.39
CA SER A 327 3.74 13.02 -9.00
C SER A 327 2.50 12.23 -8.57
N GLY A 328 2.67 10.95 -8.29
CA GLY A 328 1.67 10.15 -7.55
C GLY A 328 1.51 10.57 -6.09
N HIS A 329 2.29 11.52 -5.60
CA HIS A 329 2.35 11.99 -4.21
C HIS A 329 0.99 12.45 -3.64
N CYS A 330 0.09 12.92 -4.49
CA CYS A 330 -1.26 13.35 -4.06
C CYS A 330 -2.26 12.19 -3.93
N LEU A 331 -1.93 10.96 -4.35
CA LEU A 331 -2.86 9.84 -4.36
C LEU A 331 -2.94 9.13 -3.01
N THR A 332 -1.83 8.99 -2.31
CA THR A 332 -1.78 8.33 -1.01
C THR A 332 -0.64 8.88 -0.16
N ASP A 333 -0.87 8.97 1.12
CA ASP A 333 0.08 9.46 2.14
C ASP A 333 0.66 8.31 3.00
N GLY A 334 0.36 7.06 2.63
CA GLY A 334 0.86 5.87 3.33
C GLY A 334 0.06 5.47 4.58
N TRP A 335 -0.95 6.24 5.00
CA TRP A 335 -1.74 5.95 6.20
C TRP A 335 -2.97 5.07 5.97
N GLY A 336 -3.14 4.50 4.78
CA GLY A 336 -4.31 3.68 4.43
C GLY A 336 -4.52 2.49 5.37
N THR A 337 -3.45 1.78 5.73
CA THR A 337 -3.49 0.67 6.69
C THR A 337 -3.99 1.13 8.07
N SER A 338 -3.53 2.27 8.54
CA SER A 338 -3.97 2.86 9.82
C SER A 338 -5.46 3.25 9.78
N ARG A 339 -5.92 3.84 8.67
CA ARG A 339 -7.34 4.19 8.46
C ARG A 339 -8.24 2.95 8.49
N LEU A 340 -7.87 1.90 7.76
CA LEU A 340 -8.63 0.65 7.77
C LEU A 340 -8.61 -0.01 9.16
N ALA A 341 -7.46 -0.08 9.81
CA ALA A 341 -7.38 -0.64 11.17
C ALA A 341 -8.26 0.13 12.16
N SER A 342 -8.32 1.47 12.05
CA SER A 342 -9.22 2.29 12.87
C SER A 342 -10.70 1.98 12.60
N ALA A 343 -11.07 1.79 11.32
CA ALA A 343 -12.43 1.42 10.96
C ALA A 343 -12.84 0.06 11.55
N LEU A 344 -11.94 -0.94 11.50
CA LEU A 344 -12.19 -2.27 12.08
C LEU A 344 -12.29 -2.26 13.61
N LEU A 345 -11.58 -1.38 14.27
CA LEU A 345 -11.58 -1.25 15.73
C LEU A 345 -12.67 -0.31 16.27
N GLY A 346 -13.53 0.23 15.39
CA GLY A 346 -14.57 1.19 15.79
C GLY A 346 -14.02 2.53 16.27
N LEU A 347 -12.79 2.86 15.89
CA LEU A 347 -12.16 4.15 16.18
C LEU A 347 -12.58 5.13 15.08
N ASP A 348 -13.67 5.84 15.27
CA ASP A 348 -14.32 6.64 14.24
C ASP A 348 -13.45 7.78 13.68
N HIS A 349 -12.43 8.21 14.43
CA HIS A 349 -11.58 9.34 14.05
C HIS A 349 -10.10 9.08 14.37
N PRO A 350 -9.36 8.36 13.49
CA PRO A 350 -7.92 8.21 13.69
C PRO A 350 -7.26 9.59 13.60
N ILE A 351 -6.67 10.02 14.69
CA ILE A 351 -5.78 11.18 14.70
C ILE A 351 -4.44 10.75 14.12
N ARG A 352 -3.95 11.50 13.12
CA ARG A 352 -2.61 11.35 12.57
C ARG A 352 -1.73 12.48 13.08
N LEU A 353 -0.49 12.15 13.35
CA LEU A 353 0.50 13.14 13.74
C LEU A 353 1.47 13.36 12.57
N ARG A 354 1.72 14.62 12.22
CA ARG A 354 2.80 15.02 11.33
C ARG A 354 3.73 16.02 12.00
N LEU A 355 4.93 16.11 11.52
CA LEU A 355 5.84 17.18 11.96
C LEU A 355 5.28 18.55 11.57
N VAL A 356 5.55 19.53 12.41
CA VAL A 356 5.33 20.94 12.09
C VAL A 356 6.24 21.32 10.91
N ALA A 357 5.69 22.08 9.97
CA ALA A 357 6.39 22.60 8.79
C ALA A 357 6.38 24.14 8.79
N PRO A 358 7.26 24.81 8.05
CA PRO A 358 7.30 26.28 7.98
C PRO A 358 5.96 26.94 7.66
N GLY A 359 5.12 26.28 6.83
CA GLY A 359 3.79 26.78 6.48
C GLY A 359 2.75 26.77 7.62
N ASP A 360 3.06 26.17 8.76
CA ASP A 360 2.14 26.07 9.91
C ASP A 360 2.18 27.30 10.84
N GLU A 361 3.12 28.21 10.67
CA GLU A 361 3.33 29.36 11.55
C GLU A 361 2.05 30.15 11.85
N ALA A 362 1.35 30.57 10.80
CA ALA A 362 0.11 31.34 10.92
C ALA A 362 -1.02 30.54 11.62
N LEU A 363 -1.06 29.22 11.40
CA LEU A 363 -2.01 28.34 12.05
C LEU A 363 -1.74 28.24 13.55
N LEU A 364 -0.49 28.03 13.94
CA LEU A 364 -0.07 27.90 15.33
C LEU A 364 -0.25 29.21 16.09
N LEU A 365 0.07 30.36 15.47
CA LEU A 365 -0.17 31.66 16.06
C LEU A 365 -1.68 31.90 16.32
N ARG A 366 -2.53 31.52 15.37
CA ARG A 366 -3.98 31.64 15.51
C ARG A 366 -4.50 30.81 16.68
N TRP A 367 -4.03 29.56 16.82
CA TRP A 367 -4.41 28.70 17.96
C TRP A 367 -3.87 29.22 19.30
N ALA A 368 -2.61 29.65 19.31
CA ALA A 368 -2.01 30.23 20.52
C ALA A 368 -2.73 31.50 21.01
N ASN A 369 -3.36 32.23 20.11
CA ASN A 369 -4.14 33.44 20.39
C ASN A 369 -5.66 33.20 20.51
N ASP A 370 -6.09 31.94 20.46
CA ASP A 370 -7.49 31.62 20.75
C ASP A 370 -7.86 32.10 22.18
N PRO A 371 -9.00 32.78 22.35
CA PRO A 371 -9.40 33.34 23.66
C PRO A 371 -9.44 32.30 24.77
N ALA A 372 -9.88 31.07 24.50
CA ALA A 372 -9.95 29.98 25.46
C ALA A 372 -8.53 29.49 25.85
N VAL A 373 -7.64 29.41 24.88
CA VAL A 373 -6.23 29.04 25.10
C VAL A 373 -5.53 30.14 25.89
N ARG A 374 -5.72 31.41 25.55
CA ARG A 374 -5.15 32.54 26.31
C ARG A 374 -5.64 32.57 27.76
N ALA A 375 -6.94 32.33 27.96
CA ALA A 375 -7.50 32.30 29.32
C ALA A 375 -6.90 31.20 30.22
N SER A 376 -6.43 30.11 29.62
CA SER A 376 -5.82 28.97 30.30
C SER A 376 -4.29 29.05 30.37
N SER A 377 -3.67 30.08 29.77
CA SER A 377 -2.21 30.21 29.72
C SER A 377 -1.67 31.07 30.88
N PHE A 378 -0.38 30.94 31.19
CA PHE A 378 0.30 31.77 32.21
C PHE A 378 0.22 33.28 31.94
N SER A 379 0.15 33.66 30.67
CA SER A 379 -0.09 35.03 30.20
C SER A 379 -1.36 35.07 29.37
N THR A 380 -2.29 35.94 29.70
CA THR A 380 -3.55 36.16 29.01
C THR A 380 -3.44 37.14 27.85
N GLN A 381 -2.28 37.82 27.71
CA GLN A 381 -2.05 38.76 26.62
C GLN A 381 -1.87 38.05 25.28
N PRO A 382 -2.39 38.60 24.19
CA PRO A 382 -2.13 38.07 22.85
C PRO A 382 -0.63 38.04 22.52
N ILE A 383 -0.19 36.96 21.89
CA ILE A 383 1.19 36.82 21.37
C ILE A 383 1.31 37.66 20.11
N GLN A 384 2.32 38.53 20.05
CA GLN A 384 2.61 39.33 18.87
C GLN A 384 3.22 38.46 17.75
N SER A 385 3.00 38.86 16.50
CA SER A 385 3.45 38.06 15.34
C SER A 385 4.96 37.90 15.31
N GLU A 386 5.72 38.95 15.64
CA GLU A 386 7.18 38.96 15.65
C GLU A 386 7.77 38.05 16.73
N ASP A 387 7.17 38.04 17.93
CA ASP A 387 7.58 37.17 19.02
C ASP A 387 7.32 35.69 18.68
N HIS A 388 6.15 35.42 18.06
CA HIS A 388 5.78 34.08 17.63
C HIS A 388 6.71 33.60 16.50
N HIS A 389 7.01 34.46 15.53
CA HIS A 389 7.93 34.12 14.44
C HIS A 389 9.29 33.69 14.96
N SER A 390 9.88 34.48 15.85
CA SER A 390 11.17 34.18 16.46
C SER A 390 11.16 32.88 17.24
N TRP A 391 10.11 32.60 18.00
CA TRP A 391 9.91 31.36 18.74
C TRP A 391 9.73 30.16 17.81
N PHE A 392 8.97 30.33 16.73
CA PHE A 392 8.66 29.28 15.76
C PHE A 392 9.91 28.85 14.99
N GLU A 393 10.67 29.78 14.44
CA GLU A 393 11.93 29.52 13.73
C GLU A 393 12.98 28.85 14.64
N ALA A 394 13.11 29.33 15.86
CA ALA A 394 13.97 28.70 16.86
C ALA A 394 13.51 27.27 17.18
N GLY A 395 12.20 27.03 17.18
CA GLY A 395 11.62 25.71 17.41
C GLY A 395 11.89 24.71 16.31
N LEU A 396 11.79 25.14 15.05
CA LEU A 396 12.07 24.29 13.88
C LEU A 396 13.52 23.80 13.81
N SER A 397 14.44 24.59 14.31
CA SER A 397 15.88 24.29 14.28
C SER A 397 16.40 23.62 15.57
N ASN A 398 15.56 23.46 16.59
CA ASN A 398 15.97 22.92 17.90
C ASN A 398 15.94 21.39 17.92
N PRO A 399 17.08 20.68 18.02
CA PRO A 399 17.13 19.21 18.03
C PRO A 399 16.52 18.61 19.32
N GLU A 400 16.35 19.39 20.38
CA GLU A 400 15.73 18.96 21.64
C GLU A 400 14.21 19.17 21.66
N ARG A 401 13.63 19.63 20.53
CA ARG A 401 12.19 19.89 20.39
C ARG A 401 11.59 19.06 19.28
N LEU A 402 10.49 18.36 19.59
CA LEU A 402 9.63 17.70 18.63
C LEU A 402 8.26 18.39 18.64
N GLN A 403 7.86 19.01 17.53
CA GLN A 403 6.54 19.60 17.37
C GLN A 403 5.73 18.83 16.33
N LEU A 404 4.51 18.47 16.71
CA LEU A 404 3.59 17.68 15.90
C LEU A 404 2.26 18.42 15.75
N VAL A 405 1.66 18.26 14.57
CA VAL A 405 0.30 18.70 14.26
C VAL A 405 -0.58 17.46 14.15
N PRO A 406 -1.53 17.25 15.08
CA PRO A 406 -2.57 16.23 14.91
C PRO A 406 -3.52 16.62 13.78
N LEU A 407 -3.83 15.66 12.94
CA LEU A 407 -4.77 15.78 11.83
C LEU A 407 -5.95 14.84 12.06
N ASP A 408 -7.16 15.30 11.75
CA ASP A 408 -8.33 14.44 11.70
C ASP A 408 -8.33 13.55 10.44
N GLN A 409 -9.37 12.75 10.26
CA GLN A 409 -9.54 11.86 9.11
C GLN A 409 -9.64 12.60 7.76
N SER A 410 -10.00 13.89 7.77
CA SER A 410 -10.09 14.77 6.60
C SER A 410 -8.78 15.50 6.30
N ASN A 411 -7.69 15.17 7.01
CA ASN A 411 -6.41 15.86 6.99
C ASN A 411 -6.46 17.30 7.52
N CYS A 412 -7.51 17.66 8.24
CA CYS A 412 -7.59 18.99 8.86
C CYS A 412 -6.75 19.00 10.14
N PRO A 413 -5.89 20.00 10.33
CA PRO A 413 -5.18 20.25 11.57
C PRO A 413 -6.16 20.56 12.71
N ILE A 414 -6.05 19.83 13.83
CA ILE A 414 -6.97 19.93 14.98
C ILE A 414 -6.29 20.36 16.28
N GLY A 415 -4.97 20.55 16.27
CA GLY A 415 -4.22 20.96 17.45
C GLY A 415 -2.72 20.93 17.23
N GLN A 416 -1.97 21.09 18.32
CA GLN A 416 -0.52 20.99 18.38
C GLN A 416 -0.11 20.11 19.56
N ILE A 417 0.94 19.32 19.39
CA ILE A 417 1.63 18.62 20.47
C ILE A 417 3.11 18.99 20.39
N ARG A 418 3.68 19.40 21.49
CA ARG A 418 5.11 19.73 21.60
C ARG A 418 5.77 18.89 22.68
N PHE A 419 6.92 18.35 22.37
CA PHE A 419 7.82 17.70 23.31
C PHE A 419 9.12 18.49 23.35
N ASP A 420 9.49 18.97 24.51
CA ASP A 420 10.79 19.59 24.79
C ASP A 420 11.61 18.65 25.68
N ARG A 421 12.86 18.37 25.31
CA ARG A 421 13.78 17.61 26.16
C ARG A 421 14.52 18.58 27.09
N ILE A 422 14.25 18.46 28.38
CA ILE A 422 14.83 19.28 29.44
C ILE A 422 15.48 18.35 30.48
N ASP A 423 16.78 18.45 30.69
CA ASP A 423 17.54 17.64 31.65
C ASP A 423 17.32 16.12 31.52
N GLY A 424 17.19 15.64 30.28
CA GLY A 424 16.96 14.21 29.97
C GLY A 424 15.52 13.74 30.17
N LEU A 425 14.60 14.62 30.52
CA LEU A 425 13.16 14.37 30.64
C LEU A 425 12.41 15.01 29.47
N ALA A 426 11.27 14.43 29.07
CA ALA A 426 10.37 15.02 28.10
C ALA A 426 9.30 15.86 28.82
N SER A 427 9.24 17.15 28.49
CA SER A 427 8.09 18.01 28.81
C SER A 427 7.11 17.98 27.65
N ILE A 428 5.81 17.82 27.92
CA ILE A 428 4.76 17.74 26.91
C ILE A 428 3.84 18.94 27.07
N ASP A 429 3.53 19.57 25.93
CA ASP A 429 2.55 20.65 25.80
C ASP A 429 1.57 20.32 24.68
N ILE A 430 0.26 20.42 24.92
CA ILE A 430 -0.82 20.01 24.01
C ILE A 430 -1.81 21.17 23.83
#